data_45ec3e00f84a9938a20e3a4fbf78ae24
#
_entry.id   45ec3e00f84a9938a20e3a4fbf78ae24
#
_cell.length_a   1.000
_cell.length_b   1.000
_cell.length_c   1.000
_cell.angle_alpha   90.00
_cell.angle_beta   90.00
_cell.angle_gamma   90.00
#
_symmetry.space_group_name_H-M   'P 1'
#
loop_
_entity.id
_entity.type
_entity.pdbx_description
1 polymer ?
#
loop_
_entity_poly.entity_id
_entity_poly.type
_entity_poly.pdbx_seq_one_letter_code
_entity_poly.pdbx_strand_id
1 'polypeptide(L)'
;GFPEAIKTIFPQTEVQLCVVHQIRNSLKYVASKDQKEFMRDLKLVYQATTKELAEDELLKLDEKWGKKYPIVLQSWQNKWENLSYYFKYPKEIRKIMYTTNIIESVHRQFRKLTKTKGAFPNENSLLKLLYMGIQNAKMKWTQPVHNWSLTISQLAIFFEGRLDNYLEL
;
A
#
# COMPACT_ATOMS: atom_id res chain seq x y z
N GLY A 1 7.72 -14.89 -2.86
CA GLY A 1 7.25 -13.78 -3.71
C GLY A 1 7.89 -12.45 -3.33
N PHE A 2 7.29 -11.32 -3.74
CA PHE A 2 7.87 -10.00 -3.51
C PHE A 2 8.05 -9.64 -2.01
N PRO A 3 7.12 -9.96 -1.09
CA PRO A 3 7.31 -9.76 0.35
C PRO A 3 8.51 -10.52 0.91
N GLU A 4 8.73 -11.75 0.50
CA GLU A 4 9.87 -12.57 0.95
C GLU A 4 11.19 -11.99 0.45
N ALA A 5 11.23 -11.54 -0.80
CA ALA A 5 12.42 -10.87 -1.35
C ALA A 5 12.77 -9.59 -0.57
N ILE A 6 11.77 -8.79 -0.20
CA ILE A 6 11.98 -7.60 0.65
C ILE A 6 12.55 -8.00 2.00
N LYS A 7 11.96 -8.98 2.67
CA LYS A 7 12.43 -9.45 3.99
C LYS A 7 13.86 -9.99 3.95
N THR A 8 14.25 -10.63 2.85
CA THR A 8 15.62 -11.14 2.67
C THR A 8 16.65 -10.02 2.54
N ILE A 9 16.33 -8.97 1.79
CA ILE A 9 17.27 -7.86 1.52
C ILE A 9 17.21 -6.80 2.62
N PHE A 10 16.01 -6.57 3.16
CA PHE A 10 15.73 -5.54 4.17
C PHE A 10 15.01 -6.17 5.37
N PRO A 11 15.71 -6.93 6.24
CA PRO A 11 15.09 -7.70 7.32
C PRO A 11 14.33 -6.86 8.36
N GLN A 12 14.68 -5.59 8.51
CA GLN A 12 13.98 -4.66 9.41
C GLN A 12 12.75 -3.99 8.78
N THR A 13 12.48 -4.27 7.50
CA THR A 13 11.36 -3.65 6.79
C THR A 13 10.07 -4.41 7.07
N GLU A 14 9.05 -3.69 7.47
CA GLU A 14 7.69 -4.20 7.56
C GLU A 14 6.99 -4.06 6.20
N VAL A 15 6.40 -5.14 5.75
CA VAL A 15 5.72 -5.17 4.46
C VAL A 15 4.22 -4.96 4.65
N GLN A 16 3.74 -3.78 4.27
CA GLN A 16 2.32 -3.47 4.20
C GLN A 16 1.80 -3.76 2.79
N LEU A 17 0.81 -4.65 2.68
CA LEU A 17 0.10 -4.84 1.41
C LEU A 17 -0.86 -3.67 1.16
N CYS A 18 -0.95 -3.26 -0.11
CA CYS A 18 -1.78 -2.15 -0.50
C CYS A 18 -3.27 -2.50 -0.40
N VAL A 19 -3.97 -1.85 0.53
CA VAL A 19 -5.42 -2.03 0.75
C VAL A 19 -6.22 -1.67 -0.50
N VAL A 20 -5.85 -0.59 -1.20
CA VAL A 20 -6.55 -0.17 -2.44
C VAL A 20 -6.44 -1.23 -3.53
N HIS A 21 -5.27 -1.88 -3.69
CA HIS A 21 -5.12 -2.97 -4.64
C HIS A 21 -5.92 -4.21 -4.21
N GLN A 22 -5.97 -4.51 -2.92
CA GLN A 22 -6.80 -5.62 -2.41
C GLN A 22 -8.28 -5.37 -2.67
N ILE A 23 -8.78 -4.14 -2.46
CA ILE A 23 -10.15 -3.74 -2.79
C ILE A 23 -10.42 -3.91 -4.31
N ARG A 24 -9.56 -3.36 -5.16
CA ARG A 24 -9.71 -3.49 -6.62
C ARG A 24 -9.73 -4.95 -7.08
N ASN A 25 -8.90 -5.79 -6.48
CA ASN A 25 -8.91 -7.23 -6.77
C ASN A 25 -10.20 -7.90 -6.29
N SER A 26 -10.70 -7.55 -5.12
CA SER A 26 -11.96 -8.07 -4.59
C SER A 26 -13.12 -7.81 -5.53
N LEU A 27 -13.23 -6.57 -6.04
CA LEU A 27 -14.32 -6.16 -6.94
C LEU A 27 -14.35 -6.92 -8.27
N LYS A 28 -13.24 -7.53 -8.70
CA LYS A 28 -13.24 -8.38 -9.90
C LYS A 28 -14.07 -9.67 -9.74
N TYR A 29 -14.26 -10.10 -8.50
CA TYR A 29 -14.98 -11.34 -8.16
C TYR A 29 -16.36 -11.07 -7.57
N VAL A 30 -16.73 -9.80 -7.36
CA VAL A 30 -18.05 -9.39 -6.85
C VAL A 30 -18.93 -8.96 -8.01
N ALA A 31 -20.12 -9.56 -8.13
CA ALA A 31 -21.09 -9.22 -9.17
C ALA A 31 -21.47 -7.73 -9.10
N SER A 32 -21.62 -7.07 -10.25
CA SER A 32 -21.85 -5.62 -10.35
C SER A 32 -23.02 -5.13 -9.50
N LYS A 33 -24.10 -5.93 -9.42
CA LYS A 33 -25.28 -5.60 -8.61
C LYS A 33 -25.01 -5.54 -7.10
N ASP A 34 -23.99 -6.27 -6.62
CA ASP A 34 -23.66 -6.35 -5.20
C ASP A 34 -22.48 -5.41 -4.82
N GLN A 35 -21.72 -4.89 -5.80
CA GLN A 35 -20.52 -4.13 -5.54
C GLN A 35 -20.74 -2.92 -4.63
N LYS A 36 -21.86 -2.20 -4.80
CA LYS A 36 -22.15 -1.00 -3.99
C LYS A 36 -22.35 -1.37 -2.51
N GLU A 37 -23.09 -2.42 -2.25
CA GLU A 37 -23.35 -2.89 -0.88
C GLU A 37 -22.12 -3.54 -0.27
N PHE A 38 -21.47 -4.42 -1.01
CA PHE A 38 -20.21 -5.04 -0.60
C PHE A 38 -19.14 -3.99 -0.23
N MET A 39 -18.97 -2.96 -1.04
CA MET A 39 -18.03 -1.87 -0.77
C MET A 39 -18.38 -1.05 0.46
N ARG A 40 -19.66 -0.84 0.72
CA ARG A 40 -20.11 -0.17 1.96
C ARG A 40 -19.69 -0.97 3.18
N ASP A 41 -19.93 -2.28 3.16
CA ASP A 41 -19.61 -3.16 4.28
C ASP A 41 -18.10 -3.35 4.42
N LEU A 42 -17.37 -3.58 3.32
CA LEU A 42 -15.92 -3.67 3.33
C LEU A 42 -15.25 -2.40 3.85
N LYS A 43 -15.86 -1.23 3.63
CA LYS A 43 -15.34 0.05 4.12
C LYS A 43 -15.23 0.09 5.64
N LEU A 44 -16.13 -0.57 6.35
CA LEU A 44 -16.10 -0.67 7.83
C LEU A 44 -14.85 -1.41 8.29
N VAL A 45 -14.39 -2.42 7.56
CA VAL A 45 -13.17 -3.16 7.85
C VAL A 45 -11.94 -2.26 7.75
N TYR A 46 -11.70 -1.67 6.59
CA TYR A 46 -10.43 -0.97 6.34
C TYR A 46 -10.39 0.47 6.89
N GLN A 47 -11.51 1.04 7.30
CA GLN A 47 -11.60 2.35 7.94
C GLN A 47 -11.83 2.28 9.45
N ALA A 48 -11.83 1.10 10.04
CA ALA A 48 -11.93 0.92 11.46
C ALA A 48 -10.85 1.72 12.22
N THR A 49 -11.17 2.13 13.45
CA THR A 49 -10.23 2.91 14.27
C THR A 49 -9.10 2.07 14.83
N THR A 50 -9.37 0.82 15.14
CA THR A 50 -8.38 -0.13 15.67
C THR A 50 -8.37 -1.42 14.85
N LYS A 51 -7.32 -2.24 15.03
CA LYS A 51 -7.19 -3.53 14.37
C LYS A 51 -8.28 -4.51 14.84
N GLU A 52 -8.60 -4.51 16.12
CA GLU A 52 -9.60 -5.37 16.74
C GLU A 52 -10.99 -5.09 16.14
N LEU A 53 -11.37 -3.81 16.04
CA LEU A 53 -12.63 -3.44 15.39
C LEU A 53 -12.65 -3.82 13.90
N ALA A 54 -11.52 -3.73 13.22
CA ALA A 54 -11.41 -4.16 11.82
C ALA A 54 -11.59 -5.67 11.68
N GLU A 55 -11.08 -6.46 12.63
CA GLU A 55 -11.24 -7.91 12.67
C GLU A 55 -12.72 -8.30 12.93
N ASP A 56 -13.38 -7.63 13.84
CA ASP A 56 -14.83 -7.82 14.07
C ASP A 56 -15.65 -7.50 12.82
N GLU A 57 -15.35 -6.42 12.14
CA GLU A 57 -16.03 -6.06 10.89
C GLU A 57 -15.69 -7.03 9.75
N LEU A 58 -14.50 -7.62 9.72
CA LEU A 58 -14.12 -8.64 8.76
C LEU A 58 -14.90 -9.96 9.00
N LEU A 59 -15.13 -10.32 10.25
CA LEU A 59 -15.98 -11.46 10.60
C LEU A 59 -17.42 -11.23 10.15
N LYS A 60 -18.03 -10.06 10.43
CA LYS A 60 -19.36 -9.71 9.94
C LYS A 60 -19.46 -9.72 8.42
N LEU A 61 -18.39 -9.24 7.74
CA LEU A 61 -18.31 -9.28 6.29
C LEU A 61 -18.32 -10.73 5.78
N ASP A 62 -17.60 -11.63 6.44
CA ASP A 62 -17.55 -13.05 6.09
C ASP A 62 -18.90 -13.74 6.35
N GLU A 63 -19.55 -13.49 7.47
CA GLU A 63 -20.90 -14.00 7.76
C GLU A 63 -21.90 -13.62 6.67
N LYS A 64 -21.85 -12.38 6.20
CA LYS A 64 -22.78 -11.88 5.18
C LYS A 64 -22.44 -12.32 3.76
N TRP A 65 -21.16 -12.28 3.40
CA TRP A 65 -20.70 -12.42 2.02
C TRP A 65 -19.88 -13.68 1.74
N GLY A 66 -19.37 -14.36 2.78
CA GLY A 66 -18.45 -15.49 2.66
C GLY A 66 -19.00 -16.65 1.83
N LYS A 67 -20.27 -17.00 2.01
CA LYS A 67 -20.93 -18.04 1.20
C LYS A 67 -21.03 -17.65 -0.29
N LYS A 68 -21.24 -16.37 -0.57
CA LYS A 68 -21.43 -15.86 -1.95
C LYS A 68 -20.12 -15.57 -2.66
N TYR A 69 -19.12 -15.05 -1.93
CA TYR A 69 -17.84 -14.63 -2.45
C TYR A 69 -16.66 -15.21 -1.65
N PRO A 70 -16.56 -16.55 -1.50
CA PRO A 70 -15.56 -17.16 -0.62
C PRO A 70 -14.13 -16.82 -1.01
N ILE A 71 -13.80 -16.74 -2.31
CA ILE A 71 -12.47 -16.39 -2.81
C ILE A 71 -12.05 -15.00 -2.32
N VAL A 72 -12.97 -14.05 -2.26
CA VAL A 72 -12.68 -12.68 -1.81
C VAL A 72 -12.36 -12.69 -0.32
N LEU A 73 -13.22 -13.32 0.50
CA LEU A 73 -13.04 -13.32 1.95
C LEU A 73 -11.78 -14.09 2.36
N GLN A 74 -11.52 -15.26 1.79
CA GLN A 74 -10.29 -16.02 1.99
C GLN A 74 -9.03 -15.18 1.60
N SER A 75 -9.12 -14.40 0.51
CA SER A 75 -8.01 -13.52 0.12
C SER A 75 -7.73 -12.43 1.15
N TRP A 76 -8.76 -11.88 1.81
CA TRP A 76 -8.58 -10.91 2.90
C TRP A 76 -8.01 -11.58 4.14
N GLN A 77 -8.57 -12.71 4.56
CA GLN A 77 -8.12 -13.47 5.73
C GLN A 77 -6.67 -13.92 5.60
N ASN A 78 -6.31 -14.56 4.48
CA ASN A 78 -4.94 -15.05 4.24
C ASN A 78 -3.87 -13.95 4.18
N LYS A 79 -4.26 -12.72 3.86
CA LYS A 79 -3.36 -11.58 3.77
C LYS A 79 -3.50 -10.60 4.91
N TRP A 80 -4.36 -10.92 5.88
CA TRP A 80 -4.76 -9.97 6.92
C TRP A 80 -3.59 -9.42 7.72
N GLU A 81 -2.64 -10.26 8.08
CA GLU A 81 -1.45 -9.83 8.78
C GLU A 81 -0.75 -8.66 8.06
N ASN A 82 -0.46 -8.83 6.76
CA ASN A 82 0.20 -7.79 5.98
C ASN A 82 -0.74 -6.64 5.57
N LEU A 83 -2.04 -6.86 5.51
CA LEU A 83 -3.03 -5.81 5.21
C LEU A 83 -3.31 -4.92 6.43
N SER A 84 -3.17 -5.46 7.65
CA SER A 84 -3.53 -4.78 8.89
C SER A 84 -2.38 -4.03 9.58
N TYR A 85 -1.15 -4.12 9.08
CA TYR A 85 0.01 -3.44 9.69
C TYR A 85 -0.19 -1.94 9.90
N TYR A 86 -0.91 -1.26 9.01
CA TYR A 86 -1.13 0.18 9.11
C TYR A 86 -1.94 0.59 10.35
N PHE A 87 -2.69 -0.33 10.98
CA PHE A 87 -3.47 -0.03 12.17
C PHE A 87 -2.61 0.36 13.39
N LYS A 88 -1.35 -0.05 13.44
CA LYS A 88 -0.44 0.36 14.51
C LYS A 88 -0.04 1.83 14.46
N TYR A 89 -0.26 2.51 13.32
CA TYR A 89 0.12 3.90 13.14
C TYR A 89 -1.05 4.86 13.38
N PRO A 90 -0.79 6.11 13.80
CA PRO A 90 -1.78 7.15 13.90
C PRO A 90 -2.48 7.47 12.57
N LYS A 91 -3.63 8.09 12.64
CA LYS A 91 -4.50 8.38 11.48
C LYS A 91 -3.77 9.13 10.36
N GLU A 92 -2.88 10.06 10.70
CA GLU A 92 -2.12 10.88 9.76
C GLU A 92 -1.16 10.03 8.94
N ILE A 93 -0.42 9.13 9.59
CA ILE A 93 0.47 8.17 8.93
C ILE A 93 -0.35 7.18 8.11
N ARG A 94 -1.44 6.64 8.67
CA ARG A 94 -2.32 5.72 7.93
C ARG A 94 -2.82 6.34 6.63
N LYS A 95 -3.17 7.62 6.63
CA LYS A 95 -3.64 8.35 5.45
C LYS A 95 -2.60 8.33 4.33
N ILE A 96 -1.33 8.52 4.66
CA ILE A 96 -0.23 8.48 3.68
C ILE A 96 0.00 7.06 3.18
N MET A 97 0.01 6.07 4.06
CA MET A 97 0.18 4.65 3.69
C MET A 97 -0.99 4.13 2.85
N TYR A 98 -2.19 4.61 3.14
CA TYR A 98 -3.42 4.20 2.48
C TYR A 98 -3.55 4.78 1.07
N THR A 99 -3.08 6.01 0.87
CA THR A 99 -3.08 6.67 -0.43
C THR A 99 -1.83 6.27 -1.21
N THR A 100 -1.86 5.15 -1.91
CA THR A 100 -0.75 4.63 -2.74
C THR A 100 -0.40 5.49 -3.95
N ASN A 101 -0.94 6.70 -4.04
CA ASN A 101 -0.73 7.61 -5.17
C ASN A 101 0.74 7.88 -5.48
N ILE A 102 1.61 7.89 -4.48
CA ILE A 102 3.06 8.13 -4.65
C ILE A 102 3.68 6.96 -5.42
N ILE A 103 3.49 5.71 -4.95
CA ILE A 103 4.02 4.50 -5.60
C ILE A 103 3.40 4.29 -6.99
N GLU A 104 2.09 4.50 -7.13
CA GLU A 104 1.43 4.44 -8.44
C GLU A 104 1.97 5.51 -9.41
N SER A 105 2.31 6.70 -8.91
CA SER A 105 2.94 7.76 -9.69
C SER A 105 4.33 7.34 -10.18
N VAL A 106 5.17 6.75 -9.31
CA VAL A 106 6.49 6.21 -9.68
C VAL A 106 6.34 5.10 -10.74
N HIS A 107 5.45 4.14 -10.51
CA HIS A 107 5.17 3.07 -11.48
C HIS A 107 4.68 3.62 -12.81
N ARG A 108 3.88 4.68 -12.81
CA ARG A 108 3.44 5.35 -14.04
C ARG A 108 4.61 5.97 -14.82
N GLN A 109 5.57 6.58 -14.12
CA GLN A 109 6.78 7.08 -14.75
C GLN A 109 7.60 5.94 -15.37
N PHE A 110 7.83 4.86 -14.63
CA PHE A 110 8.53 3.69 -15.17
C PHE A 110 7.82 3.08 -16.38
N ARG A 111 6.51 2.93 -16.34
CA ARG A 111 5.72 2.43 -17.49
C ARG A 111 5.83 3.32 -18.72
N LYS A 112 5.89 4.64 -18.57
CA LYS A 112 6.10 5.55 -19.70
C LYS A 112 7.44 5.29 -20.40
N LEU A 113 8.48 4.95 -19.63
CA LEU A 113 9.81 4.67 -20.15
C LEU A 113 9.93 3.27 -20.77
N THR A 114 9.26 2.28 -20.18
CA THR A 114 9.41 0.87 -20.58
C THR A 114 8.38 0.41 -21.61
N LYS A 115 7.19 1.02 -21.66
CA LYS A 115 6.06 0.59 -22.51
C LYS A 115 6.40 0.56 -24.02
N THR A 116 7.26 1.47 -24.46
CA THR A 116 7.67 1.60 -25.87
C THR A 116 8.86 0.71 -26.23
N LYS A 117 9.42 -0.01 -25.26
CA LYS A 117 10.57 -0.89 -25.44
C LYS A 117 10.08 -2.34 -25.49
N GLY A 118 10.29 -3.01 -26.61
CA GLY A 118 9.89 -4.42 -26.77
C GLY A 118 10.73 -5.37 -25.91
N ALA A 119 12.05 -5.13 -25.84
CA ALA A 119 13.00 -5.88 -25.03
C ALA A 119 14.19 -5.00 -24.63
N PHE A 120 14.92 -5.43 -23.62
CA PHE A 120 16.20 -4.85 -23.22
C PHE A 120 17.33 -5.82 -23.54
N PRO A 121 18.46 -5.33 -24.09
CA PRO A 121 19.60 -6.21 -24.41
C PRO A 121 20.17 -6.93 -23.19
N ASN A 122 20.11 -6.29 -22.03
CA ASN A 122 20.57 -6.82 -20.75
C ASN A 122 19.96 -6.03 -19.57
N GLU A 123 20.12 -6.54 -18.36
CA GLU A 123 19.60 -5.93 -17.12
C GLU A 123 20.15 -4.52 -16.89
N ASN A 124 21.44 -4.29 -17.19
CA ASN A 124 22.07 -2.96 -17.02
C ASN A 124 21.40 -1.88 -17.89
N SER A 125 20.95 -2.24 -19.08
CA SER A 125 20.24 -1.31 -19.96
C SER A 125 18.90 -0.90 -19.38
N LEU A 126 18.16 -1.83 -18.75
CA LEU A 126 16.94 -1.54 -18.01
C LEU A 126 17.22 -0.67 -16.78
N LEU A 127 18.21 -1.03 -15.97
CA LEU A 127 18.59 -0.29 -14.76
C LEU A 127 19.01 1.15 -15.08
N LYS A 128 19.82 1.37 -16.12
CA LYS A 128 20.20 2.70 -16.59
C LYS A 128 18.98 3.54 -16.99
N LEU A 129 18.03 2.95 -17.73
CA LEU A 129 16.80 3.63 -18.13
C LEU A 129 15.96 4.02 -16.92
N LEU A 130 15.77 3.09 -15.96
CA LEU A 130 15.03 3.36 -14.72
C LEU A 130 15.72 4.44 -13.88
N TYR A 131 17.05 4.39 -13.74
CA TYR A 131 17.82 5.40 -13.03
C TYR A 131 17.62 6.80 -13.64
N MET A 132 17.77 6.95 -14.95
CA MET A 132 17.52 8.22 -15.63
C MET A 132 16.08 8.70 -15.46
N GLY A 133 15.12 7.76 -15.48
CA GLY A 133 13.72 8.05 -15.19
C GLY A 133 13.47 8.59 -13.80
N ILE A 134 14.15 8.03 -12.79
CA ILE A 134 14.10 8.52 -11.40
C ILE A 134 14.71 9.93 -11.32
N GLN A 135 15.86 10.17 -11.92
CA GLN A 135 16.49 11.50 -11.91
C GLN A 135 15.57 12.57 -12.54
N ASN A 136 14.92 12.26 -13.66
CA ASN A 136 13.95 13.17 -14.29
C ASN A 136 12.71 13.38 -13.42
N ALA A 137 12.22 12.34 -12.74
CA ALA A 137 11.07 12.45 -11.84
C ALA A 137 11.42 13.27 -10.59
N LYS A 138 12.63 13.09 -10.03
CA LYS A 138 13.13 13.82 -8.85
C LYS A 138 13.06 15.32 -9.03
N MET A 139 13.34 15.84 -10.22
CA MET A 139 13.25 17.27 -10.49
C MET A 139 11.82 17.83 -10.34
N LYS A 140 10.79 16.97 -10.42
CA LYS A 140 9.38 17.34 -10.28
C LYS A 140 8.81 17.04 -8.89
N TRP A 141 9.55 16.32 -8.04
CA TRP A 141 9.13 15.97 -6.68
C TRP A 141 9.56 17.05 -5.68
N THR A 142 9.16 18.28 -5.96
CA THR A 142 9.52 19.47 -5.16
C THR A 142 8.40 19.88 -4.21
N GLN A 143 7.20 19.30 -4.34
CA GLN A 143 6.07 19.65 -3.48
C GLN A 143 6.18 18.90 -2.15
N PRO A 144 6.11 19.61 -1.02
CA PRO A 144 6.08 18.98 0.29
C PRO A 144 4.81 18.12 0.45
N VAL A 145 4.94 17.02 1.17
CA VAL A 145 3.79 16.22 1.59
C VAL A 145 2.99 17.04 2.61
N HIS A 146 1.69 17.10 2.43
CA HIS A 146 0.82 17.81 3.38
C HIS A 146 0.99 17.28 4.81
N ASN A 147 1.14 18.17 5.78
CA ASN A 147 1.41 17.84 7.19
C ASN A 147 2.68 17.00 7.40
N TRP A 148 3.72 17.19 6.56
CA TRP A 148 4.95 16.41 6.63
C TRP A 148 5.65 16.51 7.99
N SER A 149 5.73 17.70 8.58
CA SER A 149 6.35 17.91 9.91
C SER A 149 5.66 17.08 11.01
N LEU A 150 4.33 17.05 11.03
CA LEU A 150 3.57 16.22 11.96
C LEU A 150 3.79 14.73 11.68
N THR A 151 3.80 14.35 10.42
CA THR A 151 4.02 12.96 10.00
C THR A 151 5.40 12.46 10.42
N ILE A 152 6.47 13.23 10.17
CA ILE A 152 7.83 12.82 10.52
C ILE A 152 8.04 12.76 12.03
N SER A 153 7.44 13.70 12.78
CA SER A 153 7.48 13.68 14.26
C SER A 153 6.81 12.40 14.82
N GLN A 154 5.69 11.99 14.25
CA GLN A 154 5.03 10.74 14.64
C GLN A 154 5.84 9.51 14.23
N LEU A 155 6.44 9.51 13.02
CA LEU A 155 7.32 8.44 12.57
C LEU A 155 8.56 8.30 13.45
N ALA A 156 9.11 9.39 13.98
CA ALA A 156 10.25 9.36 14.88
C ALA A 156 9.97 8.57 16.16
N ILE A 157 8.74 8.60 16.67
CA ILE A 157 8.31 7.80 17.83
C ILE A 157 8.36 6.30 17.50
N PHE A 158 7.94 5.89 16.30
CA PHE A 158 7.94 4.48 15.88
C PHE A 158 9.30 3.98 15.40
N PHE A 159 10.17 4.88 14.99
CA PHE A 159 11.49 4.57 14.44
C PHE A 159 12.59 5.33 15.20
N GLU A 160 12.55 5.16 16.53
CA GLU A 160 13.46 5.82 17.46
C GLU A 160 14.93 5.69 17.02
N GLY A 161 15.67 6.79 17.04
CA GLY A 161 17.07 6.87 16.63
C GLY A 161 17.34 6.77 15.12
N ARG A 162 16.34 6.42 14.30
CA ARG A 162 16.53 6.23 12.85
C ARG A 162 16.27 7.48 12.02
N LEU A 163 15.57 8.46 12.58
CA LEU A 163 15.16 9.68 11.89
C LEU A 163 15.82 10.94 12.46
N ASP A 164 16.67 10.82 13.48
CA ASP A 164 17.23 11.95 14.22
C ASP A 164 18.00 12.91 13.30
N ASN A 165 18.77 12.37 12.34
CA ASN A 165 19.51 13.18 11.35
C ASN A 165 18.61 13.92 10.35
N TYR A 166 17.30 13.68 10.35
CA TYR A 166 16.32 14.29 9.45
C TYR A 166 15.33 15.19 10.17
N LEU A 167 15.41 15.29 11.51
CA LEU A 167 14.52 16.09 12.35
C LEU A 167 15.07 17.50 12.61
N GLU A 168 16.32 17.76 12.30
CA GLU A 168 17.00 19.06 12.45
C GLU A 168 16.74 20.02 11.26
N LEU A 169 15.54 19.94 10.66
CA LEU A 169 15.15 20.81 9.55
C LEU A 169 14.06 21.80 9.98
#